data_3e9a2b0019d1ae43cbc5e6643ece28d1
#
_entry.id   3e9a2b0019d1ae43cbc5e6643ece28d1
#
_cell.length_a   1.000
_cell.length_b   1.000
_cell.length_c   1.000
_cell.angle_alpha   90.00
_cell.angle_beta   90.00
_cell.angle_gamma   90.00
#
_symmetry.space_group_name_H-M   'P 1'
#
loop_
_entity.id
_entity.type
_entity.pdbx_description
1 polymer ?
#
loop_
_entity_poly.entity_id
_entity_poly.type
_entity_poly.pdbx_seq_one_letter_code
_entity_poly.pdbx_strand_id
1 'polypeptide(L)'
;MTGLKNETEYSIWSGVIGNLVLPRRICEDMGCSDKMKSFLIEILAPVASKIGNKVAGEDASRSLLRGMILRVLSSAGHQETINYGSKLMEAYLESGTPIDVDLVGFAYLNHGKNGGEKAFDQLKMLHQNTKLAEEKNRLESALANVSSLETMQAAVEYCLSEHVRDQDKDWMLTACARNGKEYREKILDLTFQKMDYFKEADD
;
A
#
# COMPACT_ATOMS: atom_id res chain seq x y z
N MET A 1 14.83 -11.51 20.06
CA MET A 1 14.66 -11.51 18.58
C MET A 1 15.91 -11.93 17.80
N THR A 2 16.85 -12.57 18.40
CA THR A 2 18.09 -13.05 17.73
C THR A 2 17.84 -14.10 16.64
N GLY A 3 16.78 -14.89 16.71
CA GLY A 3 16.48 -15.96 15.78
C GLY A 3 16.02 -15.52 14.38
N LEU A 4 15.46 -14.31 14.23
CA LEU A 4 14.94 -13.83 12.94
C LEU A 4 15.97 -13.09 12.08
N LYS A 5 17.14 -12.72 12.62
CA LYS A 5 18.15 -11.93 11.90
C LYS A 5 18.70 -12.59 10.62
N ASN A 6 18.62 -13.93 10.55
CA ASN A 6 19.12 -14.70 9.41
C ASN A 6 18.01 -15.33 8.58
N GLU A 7 16.75 -15.11 8.97
CA GLU A 7 15.59 -15.70 8.32
C GLU A 7 15.32 -15.03 6.96
N THR A 8 15.05 -15.85 5.94
CA THR A 8 14.72 -15.39 4.59
C THR A 8 13.56 -16.18 3.98
N GLU A 9 12.85 -16.97 4.80
CA GLU A 9 11.70 -17.74 4.35
C GLU A 9 10.43 -16.88 4.30
N TYR A 10 9.73 -16.89 3.15
CA TYR A 10 8.50 -16.11 2.93
C TYR A 10 7.41 -16.45 3.95
N SER A 11 7.18 -17.73 4.22
CA SER A 11 6.14 -18.20 5.13
C SER A 11 6.32 -17.67 6.55
N ILE A 12 7.55 -17.62 7.03
CA ILE A 12 7.90 -17.12 8.37
C ILE A 12 7.65 -15.61 8.43
N TRP A 13 8.17 -14.84 7.48
CA TRP A 13 7.98 -13.40 7.47
C TRP A 13 6.53 -12.97 7.21
N SER A 14 5.79 -13.72 6.38
CA SER A 14 4.35 -13.50 6.20
C SER A 14 3.60 -13.66 7.51
N GLY A 15 3.91 -14.70 8.28
CA GLY A 15 3.35 -14.92 9.63
C GLY A 15 3.73 -13.81 10.60
N VAL A 16 5.00 -13.39 10.64
CA VAL A 16 5.47 -12.31 11.52
C VAL A 16 4.77 -10.99 11.19
N ILE A 17 4.76 -10.59 9.92
CA ILE A 17 4.15 -9.33 9.48
C ILE A 17 2.64 -9.36 9.70
N GLY A 18 1.97 -10.48 9.40
CA GLY A 18 0.54 -10.66 9.64
C GLY A 18 0.16 -10.47 11.10
N ASN A 19 0.96 -11.02 12.03
CA ASN A 19 0.73 -10.86 13.47
C ASN A 19 1.06 -9.44 13.99
N LEU A 20 1.79 -8.63 13.24
CA LEU A 20 2.07 -7.23 13.62
C LEU A 20 0.99 -6.24 13.17
N VAL A 21 -0.01 -6.66 12.40
CA VAL A 21 -1.10 -5.78 11.94
C VAL A 21 -1.87 -5.18 13.11
N LEU A 22 -2.30 -6.00 14.07
CA LEU A 22 -3.04 -5.53 15.24
C LEU A 22 -2.17 -4.67 16.18
N PRO A 23 -0.94 -5.08 16.58
CA PRO A 23 -0.04 -4.22 17.35
C PRO A 23 0.22 -2.86 16.69
N ARG A 24 0.38 -2.80 15.37
CA ARG A 24 0.54 -1.52 14.64
C ARG A 24 -0.67 -0.61 14.86
N ARG A 25 -1.88 -1.13 14.69
CA ARG A 25 -3.11 -0.38 14.90
C ARG A 25 -3.24 0.13 16.35
N ILE A 26 -2.94 -0.72 17.34
CA ILE A 26 -2.93 -0.33 18.76
C ILE A 26 -1.90 0.80 18.99
N CYS A 27 -0.71 0.71 18.43
CA CYS A 27 0.31 1.76 18.53
C CYS A 27 -0.14 3.08 17.90
N GLU A 28 -0.88 3.04 16.79
CA GLU A 28 -1.48 4.23 16.18
C GLU A 28 -2.47 4.90 17.13
N ASP A 29 -3.38 4.13 17.72
CA ASP A 29 -4.40 4.63 18.64
C ASP A 29 -3.81 5.15 19.96
N MET A 30 -2.69 4.58 20.40
CA MET A 30 -1.96 4.96 21.62
C MET A 30 -0.89 6.04 21.40
N GLY A 31 -0.70 6.56 20.18
CA GLY A 31 0.30 7.58 19.87
C GLY A 31 1.75 7.08 19.90
N CYS A 32 1.99 5.77 19.74
CA CYS A 32 3.34 5.20 19.69
C CYS A 32 3.76 4.68 18.31
N SER A 33 3.14 5.21 17.25
CA SER A 33 3.40 4.83 15.85
C SER A 33 4.88 4.90 15.48
N ASP A 34 5.61 5.93 15.91
CA ASP A 34 7.01 6.10 15.53
C ASP A 34 7.92 5.02 16.15
N LYS A 35 7.61 4.57 17.36
CA LYS A 35 8.31 3.43 17.97
C LYS A 35 8.06 2.14 17.17
N MET A 36 6.82 1.93 16.72
CA MET A 36 6.47 0.77 15.91
C MET A 36 7.14 0.83 14.52
N LYS A 37 7.18 2.00 13.87
CA LYS A 37 7.89 2.20 12.60
C LYS A 37 9.38 1.91 12.74
N SER A 38 10.03 2.48 13.76
CA SER A 38 11.45 2.23 14.04
C SER A 38 11.73 0.75 14.27
N PHE A 39 10.88 0.08 15.04
CA PHE A 39 10.97 -1.36 15.25
C PHE A 39 10.86 -2.17 13.96
N LEU A 40 9.89 -1.82 13.08
CA LEU A 40 9.73 -2.49 11.78
C LEU A 40 10.95 -2.29 10.90
N ILE A 41 11.51 -1.10 10.86
CA ILE A 41 12.73 -0.81 10.10
C ILE A 41 13.90 -1.64 10.65
N GLU A 42 14.09 -1.66 11.97
CA GLU A 42 15.17 -2.41 12.61
C GLU A 42 15.15 -3.90 12.27
N ILE A 43 13.97 -4.52 12.22
CA ILE A 43 13.88 -5.96 11.93
C ILE A 43 13.88 -6.29 10.44
N LEU A 44 13.37 -5.41 9.57
CA LEU A 44 13.14 -5.71 8.15
C LEU A 44 14.24 -5.17 7.23
N ALA A 45 14.92 -4.07 7.55
CA ALA A 45 15.98 -3.54 6.70
C ALA A 45 17.15 -4.52 6.51
N PRO A 46 17.63 -5.26 7.53
CA PRO A 46 18.63 -6.30 7.35
C PRO A 46 18.18 -7.43 6.43
N VAL A 47 16.88 -7.78 6.48
CA VAL A 47 16.29 -8.81 5.63
C VAL A 47 16.25 -8.34 4.18
N ALA A 48 15.80 -7.09 3.93
CA ALA A 48 15.81 -6.49 2.61
C ALA A 48 17.21 -6.47 2.00
N SER A 49 18.21 -6.05 2.77
CA SER A 49 19.62 -6.07 2.33
C SER A 49 20.11 -7.48 1.96
N LYS A 50 19.73 -8.49 2.73
CA LYS A 50 20.13 -9.89 2.51
C LYS A 50 19.43 -10.50 1.29
N ILE A 51 18.16 -10.18 1.07
CA ILE A 51 17.41 -10.63 -0.12
C ILE A 51 17.98 -9.95 -1.37
N GLY A 52 18.33 -8.67 -1.27
CA GLY A 52 18.92 -7.90 -2.36
C GLY A 52 17.99 -7.71 -3.56
N ASN A 53 18.59 -7.38 -4.69
CA ASN A 53 17.87 -7.24 -5.97
C ASN A 53 17.47 -8.61 -6.54
N LYS A 54 16.47 -8.60 -7.44
CA LYS A 54 16.05 -9.79 -8.17
C LYS A 54 17.21 -10.31 -9.03
N VAL A 55 17.39 -11.62 -9.01
CA VAL A 55 18.36 -12.32 -9.87
C VAL A 55 17.61 -13.28 -10.79
N ALA A 56 18.16 -13.51 -11.99
CA ALA A 56 17.56 -14.44 -12.94
C ALA A 56 17.50 -15.85 -12.34
N GLY A 57 16.33 -16.49 -12.44
CA GLY A 57 16.13 -17.87 -11.93
C GLY A 57 15.96 -17.97 -10.42
N GLU A 58 15.77 -16.85 -9.71
CA GLU A 58 15.45 -16.93 -8.28
C GLU A 58 14.08 -17.59 -8.02
N ASP A 59 13.93 -18.18 -6.84
CA ASP A 59 12.67 -18.77 -6.41
C ASP A 59 11.57 -17.71 -6.25
N ALA A 60 10.35 -18.08 -6.65
CA ALA A 60 9.16 -17.22 -6.54
C ALA A 60 8.90 -16.75 -5.11
N SER A 61 9.16 -17.58 -4.11
CA SER A 61 9.01 -17.23 -2.69
C SER A 61 9.92 -16.07 -2.30
N ARG A 62 11.14 -15.99 -2.85
CA ARG A 62 12.09 -14.90 -2.62
C ARG A 62 11.59 -13.59 -3.24
N SER A 63 11.04 -13.65 -4.45
CA SER A 63 10.42 -12.49 -5.10
C SER A 63 9.23 -11.97 -4.31
N LEU A 64 8.33 -12.84 -3.84
CA LEU A 64 7.20 -12.49 -3.00
C LEU A 64 7.64 -11.87 -1.68
N LEU A 65 8.66 -12.44 -1.03
CA LEU A 65 9.23 -11.91 0.21
C LEU A 65 9.78 -10.49 -0.01
N ARG A 66 10.53 -10.27 -1.09
CA ARG A 66 11.06 -8.95 -1.44
C ARG A 66 9.96 -7.91 -1.54
N GLY A 67 8.92 -8.17 -2.34
CA GLY A 67 7.80 -7.26 -2.51
C GLY A 67 7.07 -6.97 -1.19
N MET A 68 6.90 -7.98 -0.34
CA MET A 68 6.26 -7.83 0.98
C MET A 68 7.11 -6.97 1.94
N ILE A 69 8.41 -7.25 2.04
CA ILE A 69 9.33 -6.50 2.92
C ILE A 69 9.42 -5.03 2.49
N LEU A 70 9.58 -4.77 1.18
CA LEU A 70 9.67 -3.41 0.65
C LEU A 70 8.40 -2.60 0.92
N ARG A 71 7.21 -3.21 0.81
CA ARG A 71 5.93 -2.56 1.15
C ARG A 71 5.88 -2.13 2.62
N VAL A 72 6.29 -3.01 3.54
CA VAL A 72 6.28 -2.69 4.96
C VAL A 72 7.32 -1.63 5.31
N LEU A 73 8.53 -1.71 4.77
CA LEU A 73 9.59 -0.73 4.97
C LEU A 73 9.20 0.66 4.45
N SER A 74 8.61 0.74 3.25
CA SER A 74 8.09 2.01 2.70
C SER A 74 7.02 2.59 3.62
N SER A 75 6.05 1.79 4.06
CA SER A 75 5.00 2.24 4.96
C SER A 75 5.51 2.66 6.35
N ALA A 76 6.64 2.12 6.77
CA ALA A 76 7.31 2.48 8.02
C ALA A 76 8.20 3.73 7.88
N GLY A 77 8.37 4.28 6.67
CA GLY A 77 9.16 5.48 6.43
C GLY A 77 10.65 5.23 6.18
N HIS A 78 11.05 4.01 5.78
CA HIS A 78 12.45 3.71 5.43
C HIS A 78 12.83 4.42 4.13
N GLN A 79 13.65 5.48 4.26
CA GLN A 79 13.90 6.42 3.17
C GLN A 79 14.52 5.80 1.91
N GLU A 80 15.46 4.87 2.07
CA GLU A 80 16.07 4.19 0.91
C GLU A 80 15.04 3.40 0.11
N THR A 81 14.11 2.72 0.81
CA THR A 81 13.01 1.98 0.17
C THR A 81 12.03 2.91 -0.51
N ILE A 82 11.68 4.04 0.12
CA ILE A 82 10.82 5.06 -0.48
C ILE A 82 11.45 5.58 -1.77
N ASN A 83 12.72 5.97 -1.71
CA ASN A 83 13.46 6.47 -2.88
C ASN A 83 13.54 5.43 -4.00
N TYR A 84 13.71 4.16 -3.66
CA TYR A 84 13.73 3.07 -4.64
C TYR A 84 12.38 2.94 -5.35
N GLY A 85 11.26 2.92 -4.60
CA GLY A 85 9.92 2.86 -5.17
C GLY A 85 9.59 4.09 -6.03
N SER A 86 10.03 5.29 -5.62
CA SER A 86 9.85 6.52 -6.38
C SER A 86 10.58 6.48 -7.73
N LYS A 87 11.83 6.00 -7.75
CA LYS A 87 12.60 5.82 -8.99
C LYS A 87 11.95 4.82 -9.96
N LEU A 88 11.37 3.73 -9.45
CA LEU A 88 10.64 2.78 -10.28
C LEU A 88 9.44 3.44 -10.96
N MET A 89 8.66 4.22 -10.22
CA MET A 89 7.50 4.95 -10.76
C MET A 89 7.89 6.05 -11.72
N GLU A 90 8.94 6.81 -11.42
CA GLU A 90 9.47 7.85 -12.29
C GLU A 90 9.89 7.26 -13.66
N ALA A 91 10.69 6.21 -13.66
CA ALA A 91 11.10 5.54 -14.89
C ALA A 91 9.91 4.96 -15.67
N TYR A 92 8.92 4.42 -14.98
CA TYR A 92 7.70 3.91 -15.60
C TYR A 92 6.86 5.02 -16.24
N LEU A 93 6.63 6.12 -15.54
CA LEU A 93 5.78 7.23 -16.01
C LEU A 93 6.45 8.08 -17.09
N GLU A 94 7.77 8.28 -17.02
CA GLU A 94 8.49 9.16 -17.95
C GLU A 94 8.97 8.44 -19.21
N SER A 95 9.47 7.21 -19.06
CA SER A 95 10.11 6.48 -20.15
C SER A 95 9.35 5.23 -20.58
N GLY A 96 8.25 4.88 -19.92
CA GLY A 96 7.55 3.61 -20.16
C GLY A 96 8.36 2.37 -19.75
N THR A 97 9.42 2.54 -18.94
CA THR A 97 10.24 1.42 -18.48
C THR A 97 9.40 0.46 -17.63
N PRO A 98 9.24 -0.82 -18.02
CA PRO A 98 8.39 -1.74 -17.28
C PRO A 98 8.92 -1.97 -15.86
N ILE A 99 8.03 -1.94 -14.88
CA ILE A 99 8.35 -2.38 -13.52
C ILE A 99 8.24 -3.90 -13.47
N ASP A 100 9.21 -4.56 -12.80
CA ASP A 100 9.12 -5.99 -12.56
C ASP A 100 7.80 -6.38 -11.89
N VAL A 101 7.15 -7.43 -12.37
CA VAL A 101 5.82 -7.86 -11.94
C VAL A 101 5.70 -8.04 -10.42
N ASP A 102 6.79 -8.49 -9.77
CA ASP A 102 6.84 -8.71 -8.33
C ASP A 102 6.98 -7.40 -7.53
N LEU A 103 7.37 -6.31 -8.19
CA LEU A 103 7.58 -4.98 -7.61
C LEU A 103 6.49 -3.98 -7.95
N VAL A 104 5.62 -4.24 -8.94
CA VAL A 104 4.55 -3.32 -9.35
C VAL A 104 3.69 -2.91 -8.16
N GLY A 105 3.20 -3.87 -7.38
CA GLY A 105 2.36 -3.59 -6.22
C GLY A 105 3.07 -2.76 -5.15
N PHE A 106 4.37 -2.98 -4.93
CA PHE A 106 5.18 -2.14 -4.04
C PHE A 106 5.33 -0.72 -4.59
N ALA A 107 5.68 -0.58 -5.87
CA ALA A 107 5.90 0.72 -6.50
C ALA A 107 4.64 1.59 -6.46
N TYR A 108 3.47 1.03 -6.80
CA TYR A 108 2.19 1.74 -6.75
C TYR A 108 1.82 2.17 -5.34
N LEU A 109 1.92 1.26 -4.35
CA LEU A 109 1.63 1.58 -2.95
C LEU A 109 2.57 2.66 -2.39
N ASN A 110 3.87 2.58 -2.72
CA ASN A 110 4.83 3.60 -2.36
C ASN A 110 4.48 4.96 -2.96
N HIS A 111 4.07 4.97 -4.24
CA HIS A 111 3.71 6.18 -4.95
C HIS A 111 2.47 6.84 -4.34
N GLY A 112 1.40 6.08 -4.09
CA GLY A 112 0.20 6.59 -3.44
C GLY A 112 0.48 7.18 -2.05
N LYS A 113 1.30 6.47 -1.24
CA LYS A 113 1.60 6.89 0.13
C LYS A 113 2.53 8.10 0.24
N ASN A 114 3.49 8.24 -0.66
CA ASN A 114 4.58 9.21 -0.51
C ASN A 114 4.60 10.31 -1.59
N GLY A 115 3.79 10.20 -2.65
CA GLY A 115 3.85 11.11 -3.80
C GLY A 115 2.81 12.24 -3.81
N GLY A 116 1.92 12.31 -2.81
CA GLY A 116 0.92 13.37 -2.68
C GLY A 116 -0.14 13.38 -3.79
N GLU A 117 -0.75 14.55 -4.02
CA GLU A 117 -1.85 14.73 -4.98
C GLU A 117 -1.45 14.37 -6.41
N LYS A 118 -0.25 14.78 -6.84
CA LYS A 118 0.26 14.45 -8.17
C LYS A 118 0.31 12.94 -8.41
N ALA A 119 0.77 12.19 -7.41
CA ALA A 119 0.81 10.73 -7.50
C ALA A 119 -0.59 10.11 -7.55
N PHE A 120 -1.53 10.67 -6.80
CA PHE A 120 -2.92 10.26 -6.84
C PHE A 120 -3.51 10.42 -8.24
N ASP A 121 -3.33 11.56 -8.88
CA ASP A 121 -3.81 11.81 -10.24
C ASP A 121 -3.17 10.87 -11.27
N GLN A 122 -1.88 10.59 -11.13
CA GLN A 122 -1.16 9.64 -11.98
C GLN A 122 -1.70 8.21 -11.82
N LEU A 123 -1.92 7.75 -10.60
CA LEU A 123 -2.51 6.43 -10.33
C LEU A 123 -3.94 6.32 -10.86
N LYS A 124 -4.75 7.38 -10.70
CA LYS A 124 -6.09 7.47 -11.25
C LYS A 124 -6.09 7.37 -12.78
N MET A 125 -5.19 8.07 -13.45
CA MET A 125 -5.03 7.97 -14.90
C MET A 125 -4.65 6.55 -15.33
N LEU A 126 -3.73 5.89 -14.64
CA LEU A 126 -3.36 4.50 -14.91
C LEU A 126 -4.55 3.55 -14.72
N HIS A 127 -5.33 3.74 -13.65
CA HIS A 127 -6.52 2.94 -13.37
C HIS A 127 -7.59 3.05 -14.46
N GLN A 128 -7.84 4.26 -14.96
CA GLN A 128 -8.81 4.50 -16.03
C GLN A 128 -8.36 3.90 -17.37
N ASN A 129 -7.06 3.83 -17.64
CA ASN A 129 -6.52 3.35 -18.89
C ASN A 129 -6.28 1.83 -18.93
N THR A 130 -6.24 1.14 -17.80
CA THR A 130 -6.07 -0.32 -17.78
C THR A 130 -7.41 -1.06 -17.92
N LYS A 131 -7.39 -2.17 -18.66
CA LYS A 131 -8.52 -3.11 -18.77
C LYS A 131 -8.30 -4.39 -17.96
N LEU A 132 -7.11 -4.60 -17.41
CA LEU A 132 -6.75 -5.79 -16.65
C LEU A 132 -7.29 -5.69 -15.23
N ALA A 133 -8.16 -6.61 -14.83
CA ALA A 133 -8.79 -6.59 -13.50
C ALA A 133 -7.76 -6.65 -12.36
N GLU A 134 -6.71 -7.48 -12.51
CA GLU A 134 -5.65 -7.58 -11.50
C GLU A 134 -4.89 -6.26 -11.34
N GLU A 135 -4.63 -5.56 -12.44
CA GLU A 135 -3.97 -4.26 -12.42
C GLU A 135 -4.86 -3.19 -11.80
N LYS A 136 -6.17 -3.21 -12.09
CA LYS A 136 -7.14 -2.34 -11.43
C LYS A 136 -7.09 -2.51 -9.91
N ASN A 137 -7.14 -3.75 -9.42
CA ASN A 137 -7.09 -4.04 -7.99
C ASN A 137 -5.79 -3.52 -7.32
N ARG A 138 -4.65 -3.63 -8.02
CA ARG A 138 -3.37 -3.06 -7.53
C ARG A 138 -3.41 -1.54 -7.45
N LEU A 139 -3.97 -0.89 -8.46
CA LEU A 139 -4.10 0.57 -8.53
C LEU A 139 -5.12 1.10 -7.52
N GLU A 140 -6.25 0.42 -7.31
CA GLU A 140 -7.24 0.72 -6.27
C GLU A 140 -6.61 0.64 -4.87
N SER A 141 -5.77 -0.39 -4.63
CA SER A 141 -4.99 -0.49 -3.40
C SER A 141 -4.07 0.71 -3.18
N ALA A 142 -3.44 1.19 -4.24
CA ALA A 142 -2.54 2.33 -4.20
C ALA A 142 -3.28 3.66 -4.04
N LEU A 143 -4.41 3.83 -4.74
CA LEU A 143 -5.31 4.98 -4.62
C LEU A 143 -5.91 5.11 -3.22
N ALA A 144 -6.16 3.99 -2.54
CA ALA A 144 -6.61 3.98 -1.15
C ALA A 144 -5.48 4.22 -0.13
N ASN A 145 -4.21 4.09 -0.54
CA ASN A 145 -3.04 4.28 0.34
C ASN A 145 -2.56 5.74 0.32
N VAL A 146 -3.40 6.62 0.82
CA VAL A 146 -3.27 8.08 0.69
C VAL A 146 -2.27 8.70 1.65
N SER A 147 -1.81 9.91 1.31
CA SER A 147 -0.80 10.69 2.05
C SER A 147 -1.40 11.77 2.96
N SER A 148 -2.62 12.24 2.69
CA SER A 148 -3.29 13.32 3.43
C SER A 148 -4.81 13.11 3.48
N LEU A 149 -5.51 13.88 4.32
CA LEU A 149 -6.97 13.87 4.37
C LEU A 149 -7.61 14.39 3.09
N GLU A 150 -6.99 15.36 2.41
CA GLU A 150 -7.44 15.88 1.13
C GLU A 150 -7.39 14.79 0.05
N THR A 151 -6.26 14.08 -0.04
CA THR A 151 -6.11 12.95 -0.96
C THR A 151 -7.08 11.81 -0.63
N MET A 152 -7.38 11.60 0.66
CA MET A 152 -8.36 10.61 1.08
C MET A 152 -9.78 11.00 0.63
N GLN A 153 -10.16 12.26 0.76
CA GLN A 153 -11.46 12.70 0.28
C GLN A 153 -11.60 12.46 -1.23
N ALA A 154 -10.56 12.82 -2.01
CA ALA A 154 -10.50 12.53 -3.44
C ALA A 154 -10.57 11.02 -3.74
N ALA A 155 -9.94 10.18 -2.90
CA ALA A 155 -9.99 8.72 -3.05
C ALA A 155 -11.41 8.18 -2.78
N VAL A 156 -12.12 8.71 -1.80
CA VAL A 156 -13.52 8.34 -1.52
C VAL A 156 -14.44 8.75 -2.66
N GLU A 157 -14.30 9.98 -3.16
CA GLU A 157 -15.09 10.46 -4.30
C GLU A 157 -14.84 9.61 -5.55
N TYR A 158 -13.59 9.26 -5.82
CA TYR A 158 -13.23 8.38 -6.92
C TYR A 158 -13.76 6.95 -6.72
N CYS A 159 -13.68 6.42 -5.51
CA CYS A 159 -14.22 5.11 -5.16
C CYS A 159 -15.72 5.01 -5.45
N LEU A 160 -16.49 6.06 -5.16
CA LEU A 160 -17.94 6.09 -5.40
C LEU A 160 -18.33 6.41 -6.85
N SER A 161 -17.37 6.69 -7.73
CA SER A 161 -17.63 6.94 -9.15
C SER A 161 -17.90 5.66 -9.95
N GLU A 162 -18.29 5.82 -11.21
CA GLU A 162 -18.48 4.73 -12.17
C GLU A 162 -17.19 4.01 -12.58
N HIS A 163 -16.02 4.58 -12.26
CA HIS A 163 -14.72 4.00 -12.61
C HIS A 163 -14.35 2.80 -11.75
N VAL A 164 -14.89 2.72 -10.52
CA VAL A 164 -14.66 1.63 -9.58
C VAL A 164 -15.90 0.72 -9.57
N ARG A 165 -15.68 -0.58 -9.71
CA ARG A 165 -16.76 -1.58 -9.72
C ARG A 165 -17.44 -1.62 -8.35
N ASP A 166 -18.77 -1.79 -8.31
CA ASP A 166 -19.54 -1.77 -7.06
C ASP A 166 -19.00 -2.78 -6.05
N GLN A 167 -18.65 -3.96 -6.48
CA GLN A 167 -18.06 -5.01 -5.63
C GLN A 167 -16.71 -4.62 -4.98
N ASP A 168 -15.99 -3.62 -5.51
CA ASP A 168 -14.67 -3.22 -5.01
C ASP A 168 -14.74 -1.96 -4.12
N LYS A 169 -15.89 -1.26 -4.12
CA LYS A 169 -16.08 -0.01 -3.38
C LYS A 169 -15.90 -0.16 -1.88
N ASP A 170 -16.55 -1.17 -1.27
CA ASP A 170 -16.46 -1.43 0.17
C ASP A 170 -15.03 -1.75 0.60
N TRP A 171 -14.35 -2.54 -0.21
CA TRP A 171 -12.97 -2.88 0.03
C TRP A 171 -12.05 -1.65 -0.05
N MET A 172 -12.23 -0.79 -1.05
CA MET A 172 -11.43 0.43 -1.24
C MET A 172 -11.67 1.43 -0.10
N LEU A 173 -12.92 1.64 0.34
CA LEU A 173 -13.24 2.48 1.51
C LEU A 173 -12.58 1.94 2.78
N THR A 174 -12.66 0.62 2.99
CA THR A 174 -11.97 -0.05 4.11
C THR A 174 -10.46 0.15 4.04
N ALA A 175 -9.87 0.12 2.85
CA ALA A 175 -8.44 0.35 2.66
C ALA A 175 -8.05 1.81 2.98
N CYS A 176 -8.85 2.80 2.60
CA CYS A 176 -8.66 4.20 2.99
C CYS A 176 -8.66 4.37 4.52
N ALA A 177 -9.58 3.71 5.23
CA ALA A 177 -9.66 3.75 6.69
C ALA A 177 -8.42 3.17 7.40
N ARG A 178 -7.61 2.33 6.72
CA ARG A 178 -6.37 1.74 7.26
C ARG A 178 -5.19 2.70 7.33
N ASN A 179 -5.30 3.90 6.78
CA ASN A 179 -4.22 4.90 6.81
C ASN A 179 -3.96 5.50 8.20
N GLY A 180 -4.89 5.38 9.16
CA GLY A 180 -4.72 5.83 10.53
C GLY A 180 -6.05 6.15 11.22
N LYS A 181 -5.98 6.56 12.51
CA LYS A 181 -7.18 6.85 13.32
C LYS A 181 -8.01 7.97 12.72
N GLU A 182 -7.39 9.08 12.37
CA GLU A 182 -8.06 10.25 11.78
C GLU A 182 -8.77 9.91 10.46
N TYR A 183 -8.17 9.03 9.65
CA TYR A 183 -8.77 8.55 8.41
C TYR A 183 -10.02 7.70 8.68
N ARG A 184 -9.99 6.83 9.71
CA ARG A 184 -11.16 6.02 10.12
C ARG A 184 -12.34 6.90 10.54
N GLU A 185 -12.09 7.90 11.37
CA GLU A 185 -13.11 8.84 11.83
C GLU A 185 -13.73 9.58 10.63
N LYS A 186 -12.90 10.10 9.73
CA LYS A 186 -13.39 10.82 8.55
C LYS A 186 -14.14 9.93 7.56
N ILE A 187 -13.72 8.69 7.35
CA ILE A 187 -14.43 7.73 6.50
C ILE A 187 -15.83 7.42 7.07
N LEU A 188 -15.95 7.24 8.39
CA LEU A 188 -17.23 7.03 9.03
C LEU A 188 -18.17 8.22 8.78
N ASP A 189 -17.69 9.45 8.99
CA ASP A 189 -18.48 10.66 8.74
C ASP A 189 -18.97 10.75 7.29
N LEU A 190 -18.05 10.48 6.32
CA LEU A 190 -18.38 10.50 4.90
C LEU A 190 -19.37 9.39 4.52
N THR A 191 -19.23 8.20 5.11
CA THR A 191 -20.15 7.08 4.88
C THR A 191 -21.54 7.42 5.40
N PHE A 192 -21.66 7.99 6.61
CA PHE A 192 -22.95 8.42 7.16
C PHE A 192 -23.60 9.53 6.32
N GLN A 193 -22.83 10.49 5.81
CA GLN A 193 -23.34 11.53 4.93
C GLN A 193 -23.87 11.00 3.59
N LYS A 194 -23.34 9.86 3.13
CA LYS A 194 -23.70 9.22 1.86
C LYS A 194 -24.52 7.93 2.05
N MET A 195 -25.15 7.76 3.20
CA MET A 195 -25.90 6.53 3.52
C MET A 195 -26.99 6.17 2.52
N ASP A 196 -27.59 7.16 1.86
CA ASP A 196 -28.62 6.91 0.83
C ASP A 196 -28.01 6.24 -0.42
N TYR A 197 -26.78 6.56 -0.79
CA TYR A 197 -26.06 5.88 -1.88
C TYR A 197 -25.88 4.37 -1.62
N PHE A 198 -25.57 3.98 -0.38
CA PHE A 198 -25.38 2.56 -0.03
C PHE A 198 -26.69 1.78 0.07
N LYS A 199 -27.84 2.45 0.32
CA LYS A 199 -29.15 1.81 0.34
C LYS A 199 -29.67 1.49 -1.07
N GLU A 200 -29.35 2.34 -2.06
CA GLU A 200 -29.77 2.15 -3.46
C GLU A 200 -28.96 1.06 -4.18
N ALA A 201 -27.79 0.67 -3.66
CA ALA A 201 -26.96 -0.39 -4.24
C ALA A 201 -27.43 -1.81 -3.84
N ASP A 202 -28.30 -1.96 -2.85
CA ASP A 202 -28.86 -3.24 -2.37
C ASP A 202 -30.21 -3.62 -3.01
N ASP A 203 -30.78 -2.75 -3.86
CA ASP A 203 -32.02 -2.98 -4.62
C ASP A 203 -31.68 -3.41 -6.09
#